data_fb11316ab828e48c00834f4a4dda24ef
#
_entry.id   fb11316ab828e48c00834f4a4dda24ef
#
_cell.length_a   1.000
_cell.length_b   1.000
_cell.length_c   1.000
_cell.angle_alpha   90.00
_cell.angle_beta   90.00
_cell.angle_gamma   90.00
#
_symmetry.space_group_name_H-M   'P 1'
#
loop_
_entity.id
_entity.type
_entity.pdbx_description
1 polymer ?
#
loop_
_entity_poly.entity_id
_entity_poly.type
_entity_poly.pdbx_seq_one_letter_code
_entity_poly.pdbx_strand_id
1 'polypeptide(L)'
;MSDRPYVLLSCAMSADGYIDDASPERLRLSSAADWDRVDSVRASCDAILVGAGTVRADDPRLLVKSERRRERRAERGLPPDLTKVTLTWSGDLDPGSRFFTTGESPKLVYAPSGTAAELAPRLDGVAEVVDAGDPFTLAAMLGDLAGRGVRRLMVEGGGGVHTLFLTDGAVDELHLVVAPFFIGDPSAPRFVQSGVFPQSPERPMRLAEVTRIGDLALLRYLVGGARG
;
A
#
# COMPACT_ATOMS: atom_id res chain seq x y z
N MET A 1 -19.14 7.16 -12.95
CA MET A 1 -18.11 7.19 -11.88
C MET A 1 -17.37 5.88 -11.93
N SER A 2 -16.07 5.84 -11.68
CA SER A 2 -15.32 4.56 -11.71
C SER A 2 -15.79 3.68 -10.55
N ASP A 3 -16.00 2.39 -10.82
CA ASP A 3 -16.48 1.41 -9.82
C ASP A 3 -15.40 1.02 -8.79
N ARG A 4 -14.17 1.55 -8.93
CA ARG A 4 -13.05 1.35 -8.01
C ARG A 4 -12.16 2.61 -7.90
N PRO A 5 -11.39 2.76 -6.81
CA PRO A 5 -10.38 3.82 -6.69
C PRO A 5 -9.31 3.74 -7.78
N TYR A 6 -8.66 4.87 -8.05
CA TYR A 6 -7.37 4.90 -8.72
C TYR A 6 -6.31 4.33 -7.77
N VAL A 7 -5.61 3.28 -8.16
CA VAL A 7 -4.64 2.57 -7.32
C VAL A 7 -3.22 2.95 -7.70
N LEU A 8 -2.53 3.62 -6.77
CA LEU A 8 -1.11 3.93 -6.85
C LEU A 8 -0.34 2.98 -5.94
N LEU A 9 0.52 2.14 -6.51
CA LEU A 9 1.43 1.28 -5.77
C LEU A 9 2.79 1.97 -5.63
N SER A 10 3.30 2.08 -4.40
CA SER A 10 4.58 2.73 -4.11
C SER A 10 5.48 1.79 -3.31
N CYS A 11 6.69 1.58 -3.82
CA CYS A 11 7.66 0.70 -3.21
C CYS A 11 9.08 1.21 -3.42
N ALA A 12 9.96 1.01 -2.42
CA ALA A 12 11.40 1.09 -2.56
C ALA A 12 11.99 -0.32 -2.50
N MET A 13 12.96 -0.60 -3.36
CA MET A 13 13.65 -1.89 -3.42
C MET A 13 15.15 -1.71 -3.67
N SER A 14 15.95 -2.73 -3.35
CA SER A 14 17.34 -2.84 -3.77
C SER A 14 17.46 -3.01 -5.28
N ALA A 15 18.66 -2.90 -5.83
CA ALA A 15 18.92 -3.07 -7.26
C ALA A 15 18.59 -4.49 -7.77
N ASP A 16 18.56 -5.48 -6.89
CA ASP A 16 18.20 -6.88 -7.17
C ASP A 16 16.76 -7.25 -6.74
N GLY A 17 15.94 -6.26 -6.37
CA GLY A 17 14.49 -6.41 -6.22
C GLY A 17 13.98 -6.82 -4.84
N TYR A 18 14.75 -6.63 -3.78
CA TYR A 18 14.33 -6.90 -2.40
C TYR A 18 13.79 -5.64 -1.72
N ILE A 19 12.81 -5.81 -0.85
CA ILE A 19 12.14 -4.73 -0.11
C ILE A 19 12.53 -4.67 1.36
N ASP A 20 13.29 -5.63 1.82
CA ASP A 20 13.95 -5.70 3.13
C ASP A 20 15.04 -6.75 3.06
N ASP A 21 15.84 -6.90 4.13
CA ASP A 21 16.76 -8.03 4.33
C ASP A 21 16.16 -9.05 5.32
N ALA A 22 16.89 -10.11 5.62
CA ALA A 22 16.46 -11.11 6.59
C ALA A 22 16.83 -10.75 8.04
N SER A 23 17.33 -9.55 8.31
CA SER A 23 17.70 -9.10 9.65
C SER A 23 16.45 -8.67 10.46
N PRO A 24 16.55 -8.69 11.82
CA PRO A 24 15.47 -8.17 12.65
C PRO A 24 15.34 -6.63 12.61
N GLU A 25 16.34 -5.92 12.09
CA GLU A 25 16.33 -4.47 11.96
C GLU A 25 15.87 -4.09 10.56
N ARG A 26 14.90 -3.19 10.47
CA ARG A 26 14.37 -2.73 9.18
C ARG A 26 15.44 -2.04 8.33
N LEU A 27 15.63 -2.54 7.13
CA LEU A 27 16.55 -2.00 6.15
C LEU A 27 16.08 -0.64 5.62
N ARG A 28 17.01 0.31 5.48
CA ARG A 28 16.75 1.60 4.87
C ARG A 28 16.99 1.56 3.36
N LEU A 29 15.91 1.41 2.61
CA LEU A 29 15.91 1.48 1.13
C LEU A 29 15.69 2.88 0.59
N SER A 30 15.40 3.85 1.46
CA SER A 30 14.96 5.20 1.09
C SER A 30 15.78 6.27 1.82
N SER A 31 15.73 7.49 1.31
CA SER A 31 16.38 8.67 1.88
C SER A 31 15.37 9.64 2.49
N ALA A 32 15.84 10.67 3.23
CA ALA A 32 14.98 11.70 3.77
C ALA A 32 14.19 12.44 2.66
N ALA A 33 14.82 12.68 1.51
CA ALA A 33 14.18 13.30 0.35
C ALA A 33 13.10 12.41 -0.26
N ASP A 34 13.34 11.09 -0.33
CA ASP A 34 12.31 10.16 -0.81
C ASP A 34 11.18 10.01 0.20
N TRP A 35 11.45 10.00 1.49
CA TRP A 35 10.38 10.00 2.50
C TRP A 35 9.51 11.25 2.44
N ASP A 36 10.08 12.43 2.15
CA ASP A 36 9.28 13.64 1.93
C ASP A 36 8.42 13.53 0.67
N ARG A 37 8.95 12.94 -0.41
CA ARG A 37 8.17 12.61 -1.62
C ARG A 37 7.01 11.66 -1.30
N VAL A 38 7.28 10.55 -0.59
CA VAL A 38 6.25 9.57 -0.17
C VAL A 38 5.17 10.26 0.65
N ASP A 39 5.54 11.12 1.60
CA ASP A 39 4.60 11.89 2.40
C ASP A 39 3.73 12.83 1.54
N SER A 40 4.32 13.42 0.48
CA SER A 40 3.57 14.21 -0.50
C SER A 40 2.58 13.37 -1.30
N VAL A 41 2.96 12.17 -1.70
CA VAL A 41 2.07 11.23 -2.40
C VAL A 41 0.94 10.77 -1.47
N ARG A 42 1.23 10.40 -0.22
CA ARG A 42 0.21 10.11 0.80
C ARG A 42 -0.80 11.24 0.90
N ALA A 43 -0.32 12.48 1.04
CA ALA A 43 -1.21 13.65 1.15
C ALA A 43 -2.14 13.85 -0.07
N SER A 44 -1.87 13.22 -1.21
CA SER A 44 -2.70 13.26 -2.41
C SER A 44 -3.73 12.13 -2.50
N CYS A 45 -3.72 11.18 -1.55
CA CYS A 45 -4.58 10.02 -1.54
C CYS A 45 -5.68 10.11 -0.47
N ASP A 46 -6.73 9.31 -0.60
CA ASP A 46 -7.84 9.24 0.36
C ASP A 46 -7.60 8.12 1.38
N ALA A 47 -6.98 7.03 0.92
CA ALA A 47 -6.69 5.87 1.75
C ALA A 47 -5.28 5.33 1.48
N ILE A 48 -4.74 4.64 2.47
CA ILE A 48 -3.44 3.95 2.42
C ILE A 48 -3.60 2.51 2.86
N LEU A 49 -3.04 1.58 2.09
CA LEU A 49 -3.14 0.15 2.33
C LEU A 49 -1.77 -0.49 2.51
N VAL A 50 -1.65 -1.30 3.56
CA VAL A 50 -0.56 -2.25 3.77
C VAL A 50 -1.12 -3.61 4.15
N GLY A 51 -0.40 -4.69 3.87
CA GLY A 51 -0.80 -6.03 4.32
C GLY A 51 -0.59 -6.25 5.81
N ALA A 52 -1.34 -7.19 6.41
CA ALA A 52 -1.21 -7.56 7.81
C ALA A 52 0.23 -7.98 8.19
N GLY A 53 0.97 -8.62 7.27
CA GLY A 53 2.38 -8.93 7.46
C GLY A 53 3.23 -7.68 7.72
N THR A 54 2.98 -6.60 6.96
CA THR A 54 3.65 -5.31 7.16
C THR A 54 3.22 -4.65 8.46
N VAL A 55 1.95 -4.77 8.86
CA VAL A 55 1.48 -4.27 10.17
C VAL A 55 2.25 -4.95 11.30
N ARG A 56 2.44 -6.28 11.24
CA ARG A 56 3.18 -7.04 12.27
C ARG A 56 4.68 -6.73 12.28
N ALA A 57 5.29 -6.66 11.10
CA ALA A 57 6.75 -6.47 10.99
C ALA A 57 7.19 -5.04 11.33
N ASP A 58 6.46 -4.04 10.82
CA ASP A 58 6.89 -2.63 10.84
C ASP A 58 6.15 -1.78 11.88
N ASP A 59 5.01 -2.27 12.37
CA ASP A 59 4.09 -1.50 13.22
C ASP A 59 3.93 -0.03 12.76
N PRO A 60 3.47 0.20 11.52
CA PRO A 60 3.54 1.50 10.88
C PRO A 60 2.41 2.43 11.37
N ARG A 61 2.72 3.74 11.50
CA ARG A 61 1.70 4.74 11.86
C ARG A 61 0.83 5.18 10.67
N LEU A 62 1.36 5.14 9.45
CA LEU A 62 0.72 5.54 8.19
C LEU A 62 0.05 6.93 8.20
N LEU A 63 0.71 7.91 8.78
CA LEU A 63 0.23 9.30 8.84
C LEU A 63 0.84 10.14 7.72
N VAL A 64 0.17 11.26 7.40
CA VAL A 64 0.80 12.40 6.71
C VAL A 64 1.64 13.14 7.74
N LYS A 65 2.96 13.21 7.54
CA LYS A 65 3.91 13.75 8.54
C LYS A 65 4.00 15.26 8.52
N SER A 66 3.91 15.87 7.32
CA SER A 66 4.03 17.31 7.14
C SER A 66 2.77 18.02 7.59
N GLU A 67 2.86 18.91 8.58
CA GLU A 67 1.76 19.73 9.06
C GLU A 67 1.15 20.55 7.92
N ARG A 68 1.98 21.21 7.12
CA ARG A 68 1.54 21.97 5.94
C ARG A 68 0.74 21.13 4.93
N ARG A 69 1.04 19.82 4.80
CA ARG A 69 0.27 18.93 3.91
C ARG A 69 -1.06 18.56 4.54
N ARG A 70 -1.09 18.38 5.86
CA ARG A 70 -2.33 18.12 6.64
C ARG A 70 -3.27 19.32 6.56
N GLU A 71 -2.76 20.55 6.75
CA GLU A 71 -3.52 21.79 6.60
C GLU A 71 -4.12 21.92 5.20
N ARG A 72 -3.31 21.69 4.15
CA ARG A 72 -3.81 21.72 2.76
C ARG A 72 -4.88 20.67 2.47
N ARG A 73 -4.85 19.52 3.14
CA ARG A 73 -5.92 18.54 3.04
C ARG A 73 -7.19 19.07 3.68
N ALA A 74 -7.11 19.64 4.88
CA ALA A 74 -8.23 20.26 5.58
C ALA A 74 -8.87 21.42 4.79
N GLU A 75 -8.05 22.31 4.18
CA GLU A 75 -8.51 23.38 3.30
C GLU A 75 -9.34 22.86 2.10
N ARG A 76 -9.08 21.62 1.66
CA ARG A 76 -9.82 20.94 0.59
C ARG A 76 -10.99 20.11 1.10
N GLY A 77 -11.34 20.21 2.39
CA GLY A 77 -12.42 19.45 3.02
C GLY A 77 -12.10 17.96 3.21
N LEU A 78 -10.81 17.57 3.15
CA LEU A 78 -10.37 16.20 3.38
C LEU A 78 -9.90 16.02 4.83
N PRO A 79 -10.02 14.82 5.42
CA PRO A 79 -9.40 14.52 6.71
C PRO A 79 -7.88 14.76 6.67
N PRO A 80 -7.27 15.21 7.78
CA PRO A 80 -5.81 15.44 7.84
C PRO A 80 -4.99 14.20 7.51
N ASP A 81 -5.46 13.03 7.95
CA ASP A 81 -4.85 11.74 7.68
C ASP A 81 -5.75 10.87 6.78
N LEU A 82 -5.15 9.89 6.12
CA LEU A 82 -5.81 8.96 5.22
C LEU A 82 -6.57 7.89 6.00
N THR A 83 -7.64 7.36 5.42
CA THR A 83 -8.22 6.08 5.88
C THR A 83 -7.15 4.99 5.78
N LYS A 84 -6.88 4.32 6.90
CA LYS A 84 -5.93 3.20 6.93
C LYS A 84 -6.63 1.91 6.58
N VAL A 85 -6.03 1.15 5.69
CA VAL A 85 -6.57 -0.11 5.20
C VAL A 85 -5.55 -1.21 5.38
N THR A 86 -5.98 -2.34 5.90
CA THR A 86 -5.18 -3.58 5.87
C THR A 86 -6.04 -4.74 5.41
N LEU A 87 -5.39 -5.77 4.88
CA LEU A 87 -6.04 -7.03 4.53
C LEU A 87 -5.31 -8.20 5.20
N THR A 88 -6.08 -9.18 5.65
CA THR A 88 -5.57 -10.35 6.35
C THR A 88 -6.37 -11.60 6.02
N TRP A 89 -5.67 -12.72 5.86
CA TRP A 89 -6.30 -14.05 5.72
C TRP A 89 -6.33 -14.81 7.05
N SER A 90 -5.39 -14.54 7.95
CA SER A 90 -5.24 -15.26 9.22
C SER A 90 -5.90 -14.57 10.41
N GLY A 91 -6.29 -13.29 10.29
CA GLY A 91 -6.76 -12.50 11.42
C GLY A 91 -5.69 -12.21 12.49
N ASP A 92 -4.41 -12.50 12.21
CA ASP A 92 -3.31 -12.25 13.12
C ASP A 92 -2.93 -10.76 13.11
N LEU A 93 -3.64 -9.97 13.92
CA LEU A 93 -3.46 -8.54 14.11
C LEU A 93 -3.55 -8.22 15.61
N ASP A 94 -2.63 -7.39 16.09
CA ASP A 94 -2.62 -6.86 17.46
C ASP A 94 -3.37 -5.52 17.52
N PRO A 95 -4.51 -5.43 18.24
CA PRO A 95 -5.24 -4.17 18.43
C PRO A 95 -4.40 -3.05 19.05
N GLY A 96 -3.35 -3.39 19.82
CA GLY A 96 -2.42 -2.45 20.43
C GLY A 96 -1.37 -1.86 19.49
N SER A 97 -1.25 -2.36 18.25
CA SER A 97 -0.27 -1.87 17.29
C SER A 97 -0.49 -0.39 16.94
N ARG A 98 0.59 0.31 16.56
CA ARG A 98 0.51 1.73 16.17
C ARG A 98 -0.35 1.95 14.92
N PHE A 99 -0.54 0.93 14.10
CA PHE A 99 -1.49 0.98 13.00
C PHE A 99 -2.89 1.36 13.51
N PHE A 100 -3.36 0.73 14.58
CA PHE A 100 -4.70 0.95 15.14
C PHE A 100 -4.74 2.13 16.11
N THR A 101 -3.72 2.30 16.94
CA THR A 101 -3.73 3.25 18.07
C THR A 101 -3.28 4.66 17.72
N THR A 102 -2.69 4.89 16.54
CA THR A 102 -2.17 6.21 16.15
C THR A 102 -3.10 6.90 15.15
N GLY A 103 -3.40 8.18 15.38
CA GLY A 103 -4.27 9.01 14.55
C GLY A 103 -5.74 8.63 14.64
N GLU A 104 -6.61 9.56 14.22
CA GLU A 104 -8.06 9.45 14.36
C GLU A 104 -8.79 9.04 13.09
N SER A 105 -8.04 8.85 11.99
CA SER A 105 -8.62 8.42 10.73
C SER A 105 -9.26 7.03 10.84
N PRO A 106 -10.31 6.72 10.05
CA PRO A 106 -10.90 5.40 9.99
C PRO A 106 -9.86 4.32 9.71
N LYS A 107 -10.03 3.14 10.30
CA LYS A 107 -9.21 1.95 10.08
C LYS A 107 -10.13 0.83 9.59
N LEU A 108 -9.83 0.29 8.40
CA LEU A 108 -10.59 -0.78 7.77
C LEU A 108 -9.73 -2.04 7.67
N VAL A 109 -10.27 -3.15 8.10
CA VAL A 109 -9.62 -4.46 8.01
C VAL A 109 -10.46 -5.37 7.13
N TYR A 110 -9.95 -5.72 5.96
CA TYR A 110 -10.63 -6.65 5.05
C TYR A 110 -10.14 -8.08 5.30
N ALA A 111 -11.08 -9.00 5.43
CA ALA A 111 -10.80 -10.41 5.65
C ALA A 111 -11.86 -11.29 4.97
N PRO A 112 -11.56 -12.58 4.65
CA PRO A 112 -12.56 -13.55 4.26
C PRO A 112 -13.62 -13.73 5.36
N SER A 113 -14.83 -14.14 4.99
CA SER A 113 -16.02 -14.18 5.88
C SER A 113 -15.77 -14.83 7.23
N GLY A 114 -15.15 -16.02 7.26
CA GLY A 114 -14.84 -16.72 8.51
C GLY A 114 -13.87 -15.93 9.40
N THR A 115 -12.79 -15.45 8.83
CA THR A 115 -11.78 -14.63 9.54
C THR A 115 -12.37 -13.31 10.01
N ALA A 116 -13.22 -12.68 9.20
CA ALA A 116 -13.88 -11.42 9.56
C ALA A 116 -14.78 -11.59 10.79
N ALA A 117 -15.55 -12.66 10.85
CA ALA A 117 -16.43 -12.97 11.99
C ALA A 117 -15.65 -13.16 13.32
N GLU A 118 -14.48 -13.83 13.24
CA GLU A 118 -13.62 -14.05 14.42
C GLU A 118 -12.86 -12.78 14.84
N LEU A 119 -12.52 -11.93 13.87
CA LEU A 119 -11.69 -10.74 14.11
C LEU A 119 -12.51 -9.53 14.58
N ALA A 120 -13.77 -9.40 14.15
CA ALA A 120 -14.63 -8.26 14.47
C ALA A 120 -14.71 -7.97 15.98
N PRO A 121 -14.99 -8.95 16.85
CA PRO A 121 -15.04 -8.69 18.30
C PRO A 121 -13.68 -8.34 18.92
N ARG A 122 -12.58 -8.74 18.29
CA ARG A 122 -11.22 -8.43 18.78
C ARG A 122 -10.77 -7.00 18.43
N LEU A 123 -11.30 -6.42 17.36
CA LEU A 123 -10.98 -5.08 16.89
C LEU A 123 -12.11 -4.07 17.16
N ASP A 124 -13.14 -4.48 17.91
CA ASP A 124 -14.23 -3.58 18.29
C ASP A 124 -13.69 -2.32 19.00
N GLY A 125 -14.21 -1.16 18.60
CA GLY A 125 -13.76 0.15 19.08
C GLY A 125 -12.44 0.68 18.53
N VAL A 126 -11.66 -0.14 17.76
CA VAL A 126 -10.38 0.32 17.16
C VAL A 126 -10.35 0.29 15.64
N ALA A 127 -11.10 -0.60 15.00
CA ALA A 127 -11.20 -0.69 13.54
C ALA A 127 -12.53 -1.31 13.12
N GLU A 128 -12.99 -0.98 11.93
CA GLU A 128 -14.09 -1.68 11.26
C GLU A 128 -13.53 -2.90 10.52
N VAL A 129 -14.03 -4.08 10.86
CA VAL A 129 -13.73 -5.31 10.12
C VAL A 129 -14.78 -5.49 9.04
N VAL A 130 -14.34 -5.57 7.80
CA VAL A 130 -15.18 -5.72 6.61
C VAL A 130 -15.08 -7.15 6.11
N ASP A 131 -16.22 -7.82 6.03
CA ASP A 131 -16.34 -9.11 5.36
C ASP A 131 -16.17 -8.91 3.84
N ALA A 132 -15.08 -9.41 3.30
CA ALA A 132 -14.73 -9.30 1.88
C ALA A 132 -15.16 -10.54 1.07
N GLY A 133 -16.02 -11.38 1.64
CA GLY A 133 -16.59 -12.56 1.00
C GLY A 133 -15.71 -13.81 1.09
N ASP A 134 -16.31 -14.91 0.65
CA ASP A 134 -15.61 -16.18 0.47
C ASP A 134 -16.08 -16.82 -0.85
N PRO A 135 -15.18 -16.85 -1.87
CA PRO A 135 -13.79 -16.43 -1.83
C PRO A 135 -13.61 -14.90 -1.75
N PHE A 136 -12.53 -14.46 -1.07
CA PHE A 136 -12.09 -13.06 -1.12
C PHE A 136 -11.78 -12.63 -2.56
N THR A 137 -12.28 -11.45 -2.96
CA THR A 137 -11.90 -10.85 -4.24
C THR A 137 -11.43 -9.40 -4.06
N LEU A 138 -10.33 -9.04 -4.75
CA LEU A 138 -9.81 -7.67 -4.71
C LEU A 138 -10.82 -6.68 -5.31
N ALA A 139 -11.58 -7.10 -6.31
CA ALA A 139 -12.61 -6.27 -6.94
C ALA A 139 -13.72 -5.87 -5.94
N ALA A 140 -14.19 -6.80 -5.10
CA ALA A 140 -15.21 -6.51 -4.07
C ALA A 140 -14.67 -5.51 -3.04
N MET A 141 -13.42 -5.70 -2.55
CA MET A 141 -12.76 -4.77 -1.63
C MET A 141 -12.62 -3.37 -2.23
N LEU A 142 -12.17 -3.27 -3.48
CA LEU A 142 -12.01 -1.98 -4.14
C LEU A 142 -13.36 -1.31 -4.42
N GLY A 143 -14.39 -2.08 -4.72
CA GLY A 143 -15.78 -1.59 -4.87
C GLY A 143 -16.33 -1.02 -3.56
N ASP A 144 -16.11 -1.70 -2.43
CA ASP A 144 -16.50 -1.21 -1.11
C ASP A 144 -15.76 0.10 -0.76
N LEU A 145 -14.44 0.16 -0.99
CA LEU A 145 -13.66 1.39 -0.80
C LEU A 145 -14.20 2.55 -1.65
N ALA A 146 -14.55 2.29 -2.92
CA ALA A 146 -15.16 3.30 -3.78
C ALA A 146 -16.53 3.77 -3.27
N GLY A 147 -17.36 2.85 -2.77
CA GLY A 147 -18.63 3.13 -2.12
C GLY A 147 -18.50 4.01 -0.87
N ARG A 148 -17.40 3.86 -0.13
CA ARG A 148 -17.02 4.69 1.02
C ARG A 148 -16.45 6.05 0.64
N GLY A 149 -16.34 6.36 -0.65
CA GLY A 149 -15.84 7.65 -1.14
C GLY A 149 -14.32 7.69 -1.41
N VAL A 150 -13.60 6.58 -1.27
CA VAL A 150 -12.18 6.50 -1.63
C VAL A 150 -12.05 6.60 -3.15
N ARG A 151 -11.36 7.63 -3.63
CA ARG A 151 -11.10 7.88 -5.07
C ARG A 151 -9.67 7.53 -5.45
N ARG A 152 -8.72 7.69 -4.52
CA ARG A 152 -7.30 7.41 -4.73
C ARG A 152 -6.75 6.61 -3.56
N LEU A 153 -6.34 5.37 -3.84
CA LEU A 153 -5.76 4.44 -2.88
C LEU A 153 -4.25 4.34 -3.10
N MET A 154 -3.47 4.56 -2.05
CA MET A 154 -2.05 4.26 -2.05
C MET A 154 -1.81 2.87 -1.45
N VAL A 155 -1.06 2.02 -2.15
CA VAL A 155 -0.66 0.68 -1.69
C VAL A 155 0.84 0.71 -1.43
N GLU A 156 1.26 0.51 -0.16
CA GLU A 156 2.67 0.62 0.24
C GLU A 156 3.35 -0.70 0.63
N GLY A 157 2.61 -1.79 0.63
CA GLY A 157 3.35 -2.96 0.84
C GLY A 157 2.70 -4.14 1.59
N GLY A 158 3.39 -5.15 1.88
CA GLY A 158 4.54 -5.92 1.46
C GLY A 158 4.41 -6.70 0.16
N GLY A 159 5.39 -7.54 -0.14
CA GLY A 159 5.51 -8.26 -1.42
C GLY A 159 4.27 -9.08 -1.81
N GLY A 160 3.59 -9.72 -0.85
CA GLY A 160 2.34 -10.45 -1.12
C GLY A 160 1.21 -9.53 -1.60
N VAL A 161 1.07 -8.35 -0.99
CA VAL A 161 0.07 -7.35 -1.40
C VAL A 161 0.41 -6.77 -2.77
N HIS A 162 1.68 -6.43 -3.00
CA HIS A 162 2.11 -5.97 -4.32
C HIS A 162 1.80 -7.00 -5.41
N THR A 163 2.09 -8.27 -5.14
CA THR A 163 1.81 -9.37 -6.06
C THR A 163 0.31 -9.49 -6.33
N LEU A 164 -0.52 -9.50 -5.28
CA LEU A 164 -1.97 -9.57 -5.40
C LEU A 164 -2.52 -8.47 -6.33
N PHE A 165 -2.17 -7.21 -6.06
CA PHE A 165 -2.66 -6.08 -6.84
C PHE A 165 -2.16 -6.07 -8.29
N LEU A 166 -0.91 -6.47 -8.51
CA LEU A 166 -0.32 -6.52 -9.86
C LEU A 166 -0.85 -7.69 -10.69
N THR A 167 -1.00 -8.88 -10.10
CA THR A 167 -1.54 -10.07 -10.83
C THR A 167 -3.03 -9.91 -11.14
N ASP A 168 -3.79 -9.22 -10.29
CA ASP A 168 -5.20 -8.90 -10.53
C ASP A 168 -5.39 -7.75 -11.55
N GLY A 169 -4.31 -7.09 -11.98
CA GLY A 169 -4.37 -5.95 -12.89
C GLY A 169 -5.03 -4.71 -12.27
N ALA A 170 -5.04 -4.61 -10.95
CA ALA A 170 -5.74 -3.56 -10.21
C ALA A 170 -4.93 -2.27 -10.04
N VAL A 171 -3.64 -2.26 -10.43
CA VAL A 171 -2.74 -1.10 -10.31
C VAL A 171 -2.88 -0.18 -11.53
N ASP A 172 -3.06 1.11 -11.30
CA ASP A 172 -3.08 2.15 -12.34
C ASP A 172 -1.72 2.82 -12.50
N GLU A 173 -1.00 3.02 -11.39
CA GLU A 173 0.28 3.73 -11.35
C GLU A 173 1.25 3.02 -10.39
N LEU A 174 2.50 2.87 -10.81
CA LEU A 174 3.58 2.29 -10.00
C LEU A 174 4.68 3.33 -9.80
N HIS A 175 5.01 3.62 -8.53
CA HIS A 175 6.19 4.35 -8.11
C HIS A 175 7.21 3.37 -7.55
N LEU A 176 8.25 3.10 -8.30
CA LEU A 176 9.31 2.18 -7.93
C LEU A 176 10.61 2.95 -7.68
N VAL A 177 11.08 2.95 -6.45
CA VAL A 177 12.38 3.53 -6.07
C VAL A 177 13.41 2.43 -6.02
N VAL A 178 14.51 2.59 -6.73
CA VAL A 178 15.63 1.64 -6.76
C VAL A 178 16.78 2.21 -5.95
N ALA A 179 17.16 1.51 -4.87
CA ALA A 179 18.32 1.81 -4.04
C ALA A 179 19.59 1.22 -4.66
N PRO A 180 20.76 1.92 -4.54
CA PRO A 180 21.98 1.59 -5.29
C PRO A 180 22.82 0.51 -4.60
N PHE A 181 22.20 -0.59 -4.15
CA PHE A 181 22.88 -1.72 -3.53
C PHE A 181 22.11 -3.03 -3.76
N PHE A 182 22.78 -4.15 -3.45
CA PHE A 182 22.23 -5.49 -3.56
C PHE A 182 22.04 -6.09 -2.17
N ILE A 183 21.04 -6.97 -2.02
CA ILE A 183 20.83 -7.78 -0.81
C ILE A 183 21.32 -9.21 -1.04
N GLY A 184 20.96 -9.84 -2.16
CA GLY A 184 21.47 -11.15 -2.57
C GLY A 184 21.05 -12.32 -1.70
N ASP A 185 20.16 -12.11 -0.72
CA ASP A 185 19.68 -13.17 0.18
C ASP A 185 18.34 -13.73 -0.32
N PRO A 186 18.29 -15.01 -0.74
CA PRO A 186 17.06 -15.61 -1.25
C PRO A 186 15.94 -15.74 -0.20
N SER A 187 16.24 -15.63 1.10
CA SER A 187 15.26 -15.62 2.18
C SER A 187 14.63 -14.25 2.44
N ALA A 188 15.25 -13.19 1.93
CA ALA A 188 14.75 -11.82 2.09
C ALA A 188 13.49 -11.56 1.26
N PRO A 189 12.59 -10.67 1.73
CA PRO A 189 11.34 -10.38 1.04
C PRO A 189 11.56 -9.61 -0.26
N ARG A 190 10.93 -10.07 -1.35
CA ARG A 190 10.98 -9.44 -2.66
C ARG A 190 9.84 -8.46 -2.87
N PHE A 191 10.07 -7.50 -3.80
CA PHE A 191 9.05 -6.55 -4.26
C PHE A 191 7.78 -7.27 -4.74
N VAL A 192 7.94 -8.33 -5.55
CA VAL A 192 6.87 -9.22 -5.99
C VAL A 192 7.29 -10.67 -5.82
N GLN A 193 6.31 -11.52 -5.59
CA GLN A 193 6.45 -12.98 -5.56
C GLN A 193 6.18 -13.57 -6.95
N SER A 194 6.35 -14.88 -7.10
CA SER A 194 5.98 -15.59 -8.32
C SER A 194 4.49 -15.45 -8.61
N GLY A 195 4.13 -15.18 -9.87
CA GLY A 195 2.76 -14.99 -10.29
C GLY A 195 2.65 -14.80 -11.81
N VAL A 196 1.42 -14.78 -12.31
CA VAL A 196 1.13 -14.44 -13.70
C VAL A 196 0.69 -12.98 -13.76
N PHE A 197 1.55 -12.14 -14.32
CA PHE A 197 1.29 -10.71 -14.41
C PHE A 197 0.68 -10.35 -15.77
N PRO A 198 -0.35 -9.47 -15.81
CA PRO A 198 -0.87 -8.93 -17.07
C PRO A 198 0.16 -8.13 -17.87
N GLN A 199 1.16 -7.57 -17.17
CA GLN A 199 2.27 -6.84 -17.81
C GLN A 199 3.31 -7.84 -18.27
N SER A 200 3.51 -7.90 -19.59
CA SER A 200 4.43 -8.81 -20.27
C SER A 200 5.27 -8.03 -21.31
N PRO A 201 6.24 -8.66 -21.99
CA PRO A 201 6.95 -8.03 -23.10
C PRO A 201 6.02 -7.53 -24.21
N GLU A 202 4.88 -8.20 -24.42
CA GLU A 202 3.86 -7.82 -25.43
C GLU A 202 2.91 -6.72 -24.90
N ARG A 203 2.83 -6.58 -23.57
CA ARG A 203 1.98 -5.59 -22.90
C ARG A 203 2.76 -4.89 -21.78
N PRO A 204 3.81 -4.12 -22.11
CA PRO A 204 4.65 -3.48 -21.11
C PRO A 204 3.92 -2.30 -20.44
N MET A 205 4.36 -1.96 -19.23
CA MET A 205 4.00 -0.71 -18.57
C MET A 205 4.60 0.47 -19.34
N ARG A 206 3.91 1.61 -19.33
CA ARG A 206 4.42 2.84 -19.94
C ARG A 206 5.24 3.66 -18.93
N LEU A 207 6.52 3.86 -19.17
CA LEU A 207 7.37 4.75 -18.39
C LEU A 207 6.87 6.19 -18.55
N ALA A 208 6.45 6.81 -17.45
CA ALA A 208 5.94 8.18 -17.42
C ALA A 208 7.00 9.17 -16.93
N GLU A 209 7.89 8.74 -16.00
CA GLU A 209 8.89 9.62 -15.42
C GLU A 209 10.08 8.82 -14.88
N VAL A 210 11.28 9.40 -14.97
CA VAL A 210 12.49 8.95 -14.28
C VAL A 210 13.04 10.14 -13.51
N THR A 211 13.17 10.01 -12.18
CA THR A 211 13.68 11.10 -11.33
C THR A 211 14.80 10.59 -10.46
N ARG A 212 15.92 11.34 -10.43
CA ARG A 212 17.01 11.10 -9.49
C ARG A 212 16.67 11.73 -8.13
N ILE A 213 16.79 10.96 -7.05
CA ILE A 213 16.60 11.41 -5.66
C ILE A 213 17.86 11.09 -4.87
N GLY A 214 18.86 12.00 -4.93
CA GLY A 214 20.21 11.67 -4.45
C GLY A 214 20.82 10.56 -5.30
N ASP A 215 21.12 9.41 -4.68
CA ASP A 215 21.62 8.22 -5.38
C ASP A 215 20.51 7.18 -5.67
N LEU A 216 19.24 7.50 -5.34
CA LEU A 216 18.09 6.67 -5.68
C LEU A 216 17.57 7.02 -7.07
N ALA A 217 17.02 6.03 -7.77
CA ALA A 217 16.28 6.22 -9.02
C ALA A 217 14.79 5.97 -8.76
N LEU A 218 13.94 7.00 -8.94
CA LEU A 218 12.49 6.84 -8.98
C LEU A 218 12.05 6.57 -10.41
N LEU A 219 11.37 5.45 -10.62
CA LEU A 219 10.71 5.08 -11.87
C LEU A 219 9.18 5.17 -11.66
N ARG A 220 8.51 6.00 -12.45
CA ARG A 220 7.06 6.11 -12.43
C ARG A 220 6.48 5.49 -13.70
N TYR A 221 5.69 4.45 -13.52
CA TYR A 221 5.01 3.76 -14.63
C TYR A 221 3.50 3.94 -14.54
N LEU A 222 2.85 4.06 -15.69
CA LEU A 222 1.42 3.86 -15.85
C LEU A 222 1.20 2.40 -16.27
N VAL A 223 0.46 1.65 -15.46
CA VAL A 223 0.34 0.19 -15.54
C VAL A 223 -0.83 -0.22 -16.42
N GLY A 224 -1.96 0.47 -16.33
CA GLY A 224 -3.11 0.28 -17.23
C GLY A 224 -2.93 1.05 -18.52
N GLY A 225 -3.38 0.50 -19.66
CA GLY A 225 -3.59 1.29 -20.88
C GLY A 225 -4.52 2.46 -20.57
N ALA A 226 -4.30 3.60 -21.23
CA ALA A 226 -5.14 4.78 -21.07
C ALA A 226 -6.62 4.37 -21.02
N ARG A 227 -7.29 4.69 -19.90
CA ARG A 227 -8.76 4.68 -19.90
C ARG A 227 -9.16 5.78 -20.87
N GLY A 228 -9.66 5.36 -22.04
CA GLY A 228 -10.25 6.24 -23.03
C GLY A 228 -11.47 6.97 -22.47
#